data_cfbe5b54f4dbf8ce55cfa3f4fef844ad
#
_entry.id   cfbe5b54f4dbf8ce55cfa3f4fef844ad
#
_cell.length_a   1.000
_cell.length_b   1.000
_cell.length_c   1.000
_cell.angle_alpha   90.00
_cell.angle_beta   90.00
_cell.angle_gamma   90.00
#
_symmetry.space_group_name_H-M   'P 1'
#
loop_
_entity.id
_entity.type
_entity.pdbx_description
1 polymer ?
#
loop_
_entity_poly.entity_id
_entity_poly.type
_entity_poly.pdbx_seq_one_letter_code
_entity_poly.pdbx_strand_id
1 'polypeptide(L)'
;MAFIMQWRADEDGDGADAALGRLAGFRRELYGCLGTRRDALFEVCDALACRQERVLMLAELCLEPECRRGHGGVYDALNSGDVLVARLRRALPAVPLREWGDGRIRLACDVSNWLRPGAETSPERLFCHCYARGKGNAQLIPGWPYSFVAVLEPGRTSWALPLDTVRLGPADDATEVTAAQVRDVITRLIAAGRWKDGDPDIIVVLDAGYDLTRLAFLLDGLPVDVTGRLRADRVMYFPVPPHVPGTNGRPPRHGARLALGEPATWPEPAAVTVTETSRYGTATAMAWPRLHQQLARRAGWELHDGELPVVEGTLIRLQVDHLPGQRDADPVWLWSSRAGATGDEADRAWQAFLRRFDIEHMFRFLKQQLGWTAPKLRDPAAADRWTWLVIAAYAQLHRARPRAADIRLPWQQPCPPGRLTPARGRR
;
A
#
# COMPACT_ATOMS: atom_id res chain seq x y z
N MET A 1 25.27 -6.86 27.61
CA MET A 1 25.22 -8.24 27.09
C MET A 1 24.22 -8.21 25.93
N ALA A 2 24.68 -8.14 24.69
CA ALA A 2 23.85 -8.01 23.51
C ALA A 2 22.99 -9.27 23.42
N PHE A 3 21.65 -9.10 23.45
CA PHE A 3 20.72 -10.13 23.06
C PHE A 3 20.84 -10.31 21.53
N ILE A 4 21.80 -11.14 21.15
CA ILE A 4 21.93 -11.66 19.80
C ILE A 4 20.70 -12.56 19.62
N MET A 5 19.78 -12.20 18.69
CA MET A 5 18.83 -13.15 18.13
C MET A 5 19.57 -14.48 17.94
N GLN A 6 19.11 -15.58 18.55
CA GLN A 6 19.74 -16.89 18.38
C GLN A 6 19.56 -17.33 16.92
N TRP A 7 20.61 -17.18 16.16
CA TRP A 7 20.69 -17.50 14.75
C TRP A 7 21.10 -18.95 14.58
N ARG A 8 20.31 -19.78 13.91
CA ARG A 8 20.74 -21.08 13.43
C ARG A 8 21.54 -20.90 12.14
N ALA A 9 22.78 -21.33 12.14
CA ALA A 9 23.57 -21.60 10.95
C ALA A 9 23.12 -22.97 10.41
N ASP A 10 22.36 -22.99 9.34
CA ASP A 10 22.11 -24.20 8.57
C ASP A 10 22.04 -23.88 7.07
N GLU A 11 22.93 -24.47 6.34
CA GLU A 11 22.98 -24.84 4.92
C GLU A 11 22.96 -23.79 3.79
N ASP A 12 22.59 -22.53 4.04
CA ASP A 12 22.72 -21.44 3.06
C ASP A 12 23.65 -20.33 3.61
N GLY A 13 24.87 -20.64 3.98
CA GLY A 13 25.82 -19.71 4.56
C GLY A 13 25.99 -18.41 3.77
N ASP A 14 26.04 -18.53 2.46
CA ASP A 14 26.24 -17.39 1.53
C ASP A 14 25.02 -16.43 1.51
N GLY A 15 23.80 -16.96 1.55
CA GLY A 15 22.56 -16.16 1.57
C GLY A 15 22.35 -15.41 2.88
N ALA A 16 22.79 -16.00 3.99
CA ALA A 16 22.63 -15.45 5.33
C ALA A 16 23.61 -14.29 5.58
N ASP A 17 24.86 -14.43 5.18
CA ASP A 17 25.87 -13.37 5.32
C ASP A 17 25.58 -12.19 4.41
N ALA A 18 25.08 -12.45 3.19
CA ALA A 18 24.58 -11.42 2.30
C ALA A 18 23.37 -10.65 2.89
N ALA A 19 22.47 -11.31 3.63
CA ALA A 19 21.36 -10.65 4.32
C ALA A 19 21.85 -9.74 5.47
N LEU A 20 22.84 -10.18 6.25
CA LEU A 20 23.46 -9.34 7.28
C LEU A 20 24.20 -8.15 6.67
N GLY A 21 24.92 -8.36 5.57
CA GLY A 21 25.60 -7.29 4.84
C GLY A 21 24.61 -6.23 4.34
N ARG A 22 23.46 -6.65 3.78
CA ARG A 22 22.39 -5.75 3.35
C ARG A 22 21.74 -4.99 4.52
N LEU A 23 21.49 -5.66 5.64
CA LEU A 23 20.98 -5.03 6.85
C LEU A 23 21.98 -4.01 7.42
N ALA A 24 23.25 -4.37 7.54
CA ALA A 24 24.29 -3.47 8.00
C ALA A 24 24.47 -2.26 7.07
N GLY A 25 24.38 -2.47 5.76
CA GLY A 25 24.37 -1.39 4.75
C GLY A 25 23.22 -0.43 4.98
N PHE A 26 22.01 -0.95 5.07
CA PHE A 26 20.82 -0.12 5.32
C PHE A 26 20.90 0.63 6.65
N ARG A 27 21.40 0.02 7.72
CA ARG A 27 21.57 0.69 9.03
C ARG A 27 22.52 1.87 8.96
N ARG A 28 23.63 1.75 8.21
CA ARG A 28 24.55 2.89 7.96
C ARG A 28 23.86 4.01 7.17
N GLU A 29 23.09 3.64 6.17
CA GLU A 29 22.32 4.60 5.37
C GLU A 29 21.25 5.29 6.20
N LEU A 30 20.50 4.52 7.02
CA LEU A 30 19.50 5.04 7.96
C LEU A 30 20.12 6.03 8.93
N TYR A 31 21.26 5.69 9.54
CA TYR A 31 21.96 6.60 10.43
C TYR A 31 22.33 7.91 9.73
N GLY A 32 22.75 7.84 8.47
CA GLY A 32 22.99 9.02 7.61
C GLY A 32 21.73 9.78 7.22
N CYS A 33 20.54 9.21 7.36
CA CYS A 33 19.24 9.89 7.14
C CYS A 33 18.74 10.63 8.37
N LEU A 34 19.40 10.53 9.51
CA LEU A 34 19.05 11.22 10.74
C LEU A 34 19.90 12.47 10.90
N GLY A 35 19.26 13.60 11.14
CA GLY A 35 19.89 14.91 11.34
C GLY A 35 20.14 15.23 12.81
N THR A 36 19.50 16.28 13.31
CA THR A 36 19.55 16.66 14.73
C THR A 36 19.03 15.53 15.62
N ARG A 37 19.63 15.31 16.78
CA ARG A 37 19.32 14.22 17.72
C ARG A 37 19.51 12.81 17.10
N ARG A 38 20.41 12.68 16.15
CA ARG A 38 20.68 11.46 15.36
C ARG A 38 20.78 10.21 16.20
N ASP A 39 21.67 10.19 17.22
CA ASP A 39 21.90 9.02 18.06
C ASP A 39 20.63 8.61 18.80
N ALA A 40 19.88 9.58 19.34
CA ALA A 40 18.64 9.31 20.06
C ALA A 40 17.57 8.72 19.13
N LEU A 41 17.41 9.26 17.93
CA LEU A 41 16.46 8.74 16.91
C LEU A 41 16.87 7.34 16.44
N PHE A 42 18.17 7.07 16.30
CA PHE A 42 18.67 5.77 15.91
C PHE A 42 18.45 4.72 17.00
N GLU A 43 18.74 5.06 18.28
CA GLU A 43 18.47 4.21 19.43
C GLU A 43 16.97 3.88 19.56
N VAL A 44 16.08 4.85 19.33
CA VAL A 44 14.63 4.62 19.28
C VAL A 44 14.25 3.63 18.18
N CYS A 45 14.83 3.77 17.00
CA CYS A 45 14.56 2.87 15.87
C CYS A 45 15.04 1.44 16.16
N ASP A 46 16.19 1.29 16.83
CA ASP A 46 16.73 -0.01 17.23
C ASP A 46 15.89 -0.66 18.33
N ALA A 47 15.53 0.10 19.36
CA ALA A 47 14.63 -0.37 20.41
C ALA A 47 13.29 -0.84 19.83
N LEU A 48 12.73 -0.11 18.85
CA LEU A 48 11.52 -0.55 18.12
C LEU A 48 11.72 -1.89 17.41
N ALA A 49 12.85 -2.10 16.76
CA ALA A 49 13.14 -3.33 16.04
C ALA A 49 13.38 -4.52 16.98
N CYS A 50 14.07 -4.29 18.09
CA CYS A 50 14.51 -5.34 19.04
C CYS A 50 13.46 -5.72 20.07
N ARG A 51 12.53 -4.80 20.44
CA ARG A 51 11.50 -5.09 21.43
C ARG A 51 10.59 -6.22 20.96
N GLN A 52 10.48 -7.26 21.77
CA GLN A 52 9.63 -8.43 21.44
C GLN A 52 8.14 -8.18 21.73
N GLU A 53 7.85 -7.38 22.75
CA GLU A 53 6.50 -7.08 23.15
C GLU A 53 5.88 -5.94 22.32
N ARG A 54 4.57 -5.84 22.39
CA ARG A 54 3.81 -4.72 21.79
C ARG A 54 4.23 -3.40 22.43
N VAL A 55 4.52 -2.39 21.61
CA VAL A 55 4.78 -1.04 22.07
C VAL A 55 3.45 -0.32 22.34
N LEU A 56 3.19 0.06 23.60
CA LEU A 56 2.00 0.79 24.01
C LEU A 56 2.28 2.26 24.28
N MET A 57 3.52 2.58 24.70
CA MET A 57 3.96 3.96 24.93
C MET A 57 5.47 4.09 24.70
N LEU A 58 5.92 5.30 24.37
CA LEU A 58 7.33 5.58 24.07
C LEU A 58 8.26 5.27 25.26
N ALA A 59 7.81 5.47 26.49
CA ALA A 59 8.60 5.22 27.68
C ALA A 59 9.08 3.76 27.79
N GLU A 60 8.32 2.81 27.22
CA GLU A 60 8.69 1.40 27.23
C GLU A 60 9.95 1.10 26.41
N LEU A 61 10.21 1.90 25.37
CA LEU A 61 11.40 1.76 24.54
C LEU A 61 12.68 2.07 25.32
N CYS A 62 12.59 2.86 26.39
CA CYS A 62 13.74 3.15 27.27
C CYS A 62 14.15 1.95 28.16
N LEU A 63 13.33 0.90 28.17
CA LEU A 63 13.64 -0.35 28.88
C LEU A 63 14.45 -1.32 28.02
N GLU A 64 14.52 -1.07 26.72
CA GLU A 64 15.30 -1.90 25.81
C GLU A 64 16.79 -1.54 25.91
N PRO A 65 17.68 -2.54 25.85
CA PRO A 65 19.15 -2.31 25.95
C PRO A 65 19.71 -1.39 24.86
N GLU A 66 19.02 -1.31 23.71
CA GLU A 66 19.39 -0.46 22.59
C GLU A 66 19.14 1.02 22.85
N CYS A 67 18.23 1.36 23.77
CA CYS A 67 17.93 2.74 24.16
C CYS A 67 18.69 3.12 25.44
N ARG A 68 19.73 3.93 25.30
CA ARG A 68 20.57 4.39 26.42
C ARG A 68 20.05 5.64 27.12
N ARG A 69 18.85 6.12 26.72
CA ARG A 69 18.27 7.39 27.16
C ARG A 69 17.04 7.16 28.01
N GLY A 70 16.79 8.04 28.97
CA GLY A 70 15.52 8.07 29.68
C GLY A 70 14.38 8.56 28.78
N HIS A 71 13.15 8.36 29.23
CA HIS A 71 11.94 8.69 28.48
C HIS A 71 11.88 10.15 27.99
N GLY A 72 12.36 11.11 28.78
CA GLY A 72 12.46 12.51 28.38
C GLY A 72 13.30 12.72 27.14
N GLY A 73 14.43 12.01 27.04
CA GLY A 73 15.32 12.05 25.87
C GLY A 73 14.69 11.49 24.59
N VAL A 74 13.80 10.47 24.71
CA VAL A 74 13.07 9.92 23.59
C VAL A 74 12.00 10.90 23.08
N TYR A 75 11.24 11.54 23.98
CA TYR A 75 10.29 12.59 23.59
C TYR A 75 10.98 13.81 23.00
N ASP A 76 12.11 14.24 23.59
CA ASP A 76 12.90 15.35 23.06
C ASP A 76 13.44 15.04 21.66
N ALA A 77 13.91 13.81 21.40
CA ALA A 77 14.32 13.39 20.07
C ALA A 77 13.19 13.46 19.03
N LEU A 78 11.98 13.08 19.42
CA LEU A 78 10.83 13.18 18.50
C LEU A 78 10.33 14.63 18.32
N ASN A 79 10.45 15.49 19.31
CA ASN A 79 9.99 16.88 19.19
C ASN A 79 10.99 17.78 18.47
N SER A 80 12.29 17.59 18.70
CA SER A 80 13.36 18.48 18.20
C SER A 80 14.37 17.81 17.27
N GLY A 81 14.23 16.51 17.02
CA GLY A 81 15.08 15.79 16.09
C GLY A 81 14.67 16.03 14.62
N ASP A 82 15.53 15.59 13.72
CA ASP A 82 15.30 15.69 12.28
C ASP A 82 15.51 14.35 11.57
N VAL A 83 14.56 14.00 10.69
CA VAL A 83 14.64 12.86 9.77
C VAL A 83 14.67 13.40 8.35
N LEU A 84 15.79 13.19 7.67
CA LEU A 84 15.98 13.57 6.27
C LEU A 84 15.15 12.65 5.37
N VAL A 85 13.83 12.86 5.37
CA VAL A 85 12.83 11.99 4.74
C VAL A 85 13.14 11.72 3.27
N ALA A 86 13.56 12.73 2.51
CA ALA A 86 13.93 12.58 1.10
C ALA A 86 15.09 11.59 0.90
N ARG A 87 16.03 11.53 1.85
CA ARG A 87 17.14 10.58 1.81
C ARG A 87 16.69 9.17 2.20
N LEU A 88 15.85 9.05 3.22
CA LEU A 88 15.29 7.77 3.65
C LEU A 88 14.40 7.15 2.56
N ARG A 89 13.59 7.96 1.89
CA ARG A 89 12.79 7.55 0.71
C ARG A 89 13.66 6.94 -0.40
N ARG A 90 14.87 7.43 -0.62
CA ARG A 90 15.82 6.86 -1.60
C ARG A 90 16.45 5.56 -1.12
N ALA A 91 16.68 5.42 0.18
CA ALA A 91 17.28 4.22 0.77
C ALA A 91 16.33 2.99 0.77
N LEU A 92 15.01 3.23 0.85
CA LEU A 92 14.02 2.15 0.91
C LEU A 92 14.00 1.25 -0.35
N PRO A 93 13.92 1.76 -1.60
CA PRO A 93 13.89 0.94 -2.81
C PRO A 93 15.27 0.38 -3.22
N ALA A 94 16.35 0.76 -2.54
CA ALA A 94 17.69 0.24 -2.83
C ALA A 94 17.79 -1.29 -2.56
N VAL A 95 16.88 -1.86 -1.79
CA VAL A 95 16.81 -3.30 -1.53
C VAL A 95 16.32 -4.05 -2.78
N PRO A 96 16.90 -5.22 -3.11
CA PRO A 96 16.35 -6.08 -4.13
C PRO A 96 14.90 -6.43 -3.81
N LEU A 97 14.00 -6.14 -4.75
CA LEU A 97 12.61 -6.55 -4.66
C LEU A 97 12.51 -8.03 -5.06
N ARG A 98 11.58 -8.75 -4.44
CA ARG A 98 11.29 -10.12 -4.89
C ARG A 98 10.50 -10.05 -6.18
N GLU A 99 10.96 -10.78 -7.18
CA GLU A 99 10.34 -10.77 -8.49
C GLU A 99 9.09 -11.64 -8.53
N TRP A 100 8.07 -11.13 -9.18
CA TRP A 100 6.90 -11.91 -9.57
C TRP A 100 7.23 -12.68 -10.87
N GLY A 101 6.58 -13.82 -11.08
CA GLY A 101 6.85 -14.65 -12.26
C GLY A 101 6.64 -13.96 -13.61
N ASP A 102 5.94 -12.83 -13.62
CA ASP A 102 5.72 -11.99 -14.81
C ASP A 102 6.65 -10.75 -14.86
N GLY A 103 7.61 -10.66 -13.96
CA GLY A 103 8.58 -9.54 -13.89
C GLY A 103 7.98 -8.20 -13.46
N ARG A 104 6.66 -8.12 -13.15
CA ARG A 104 6.00 -6.85 -12.80
C ARG A 104 6.17 -6.49 -11.35
N ILE A 105 6.48 -5.25 -11.06
CA ILE A 105 6.38 -4.68 -9.71
C ILE A 105 4.90 -4.43 -9.40
N ARG A 106 4.48 -4.78 -8.21
CA ARG A 106 3.12 -4.50 -7.71
C ARG A 106 3.20 -3.60 -6.50
N LEU A 107 2.55 -2.44 -6.60
CA LEU A 107 2.41 -1.46 -5.52
C LEU A 107 0.99 -1.49 -4.99
N ALA A 108 0.82 -1.32 -3.69
CA ALA A 108 -0.48 -1.04 -3.08
C ALA A 108 -0.46 0.36 -2.48
N CYS A 109 -1.53 1.12 -2.72
CA CYS A 109 -1.78 2.39 -2.06
C CYS A 109 -3.00 2.25 -1.14
N ASP A 110 -2.87 2.73 0.09
CA ASP A 110 -3.98 2.75 1.03
C ASP A 110 -3.77 3.83 2.10
N VAL A 111 -4.87 4.31 2.69
CA VAL A 111 -4.85 5.29 3.77
C VAL A 111 -5.08 4.61 5.10
N SER A 112 -4.20 4.89 6.06
CA SER A 112 -4.33 4.39 7.42
C SER A 112 -4.39 5.52 8.42
N ASN A 113 -5.39 5.48 9.31
CA ASN A 113 -5.69 6.57 10.23
C ASN A 113 -4.92 6.41 11.55
N TRP A 114 -4.33 7.51 12.01
CA TRP A 114 -3.90 7.69 13.40
C TRP A 114 -4.96 8.51 14.13
N LEU A 115 -5.91 7.83 14.79
CA LEU A 115 -7.03 8.45 15.47
C LEU A 115 -6.60 9.22 16.71
N ARG A 116 -7.14 10.42 16.87
CA ARG A 116 -6.80 11.36 17.94
C ARG A 116 -8.07 12.02 18.53
N PRO A 117 -9.06 11.26 19.04
CA PRO A 117 -10.33 11.81 19.50
C PRO A 117 -10.18 12.77 20.70
N GLY A 118 -9.29 12.44 21.65
CA GLY A 118 -9.06 13.24 22.86
C GLY A 118 -7.93 14.27 22.76
N ALA A 119 -7.56 14.71 21.56
CA ALA A 119 -6.44 15.63 21.35
C ALA A 119 -6.94 16.95 20.69
N GLU A 120 -7.82 17.65 21.35
CA GLU A 120 -8.53 18.84 20.83
C GLU A 120 -7.56 19.94 20.34
N THR A 121 -6.41 20.08 20.99
CA THR A 121 -5.39 21.07 20.65
C THR A 121 -4.39 20.60 19.58
N SER A 122 -4.46 19.35 19.11
CA SER A 122 -3.58 18.89 18.03
C SER A 122 -4.04 19.47 16.69
N PRO A 123 -3.16 20.22 15.99
CA PRO A 123 -3.52 20.85 14.71
C PRO A 123 -3.64 19.82 13.56
N GLU A 124 -4.19 20.26 12.45
CA GLU A 124 -4.25 19.52 11.16
C GLU A 124 -4.93 18.15 11.24
N ARG A 125 -5.85 17.97 12.18
CA ARG A 125 -6.66 16.76 12.24
C ARG A 125 -7.79 16.82 11.20
N LEU A 126 -8.04 15.68 10.59
CA LEU A 126 -9.19 15.43 9.70
C LEU A 126 -10.19 14.50 10.38
N PHE A 127 -11.44 14.56 9.93
CA PHE A 127 -12.42 13.55 10.28
C PHE A 127 -12.15 12.27 9.49
N CYS A 128 -11.60 11.28 10.16
CA CYS A 128 -11.28 9.99 9.60
C CYS A 128 -12.50 9.07 9.60
N HIS A 129 -12.82 8.47 8.47
CA HIS A 129 -13.84 7.43 8.40
C HIS A 129 -13.35 6.16 9.09
N CYS A 130 -14.09 5.74 10.12
CA CYS A 130 -13.83 4.49 10.85
C CYS A 130 -15.05 3.58 10.69
N TYR A 131 -14.84 2.42 10.09
CA TYR A 131 -15.90 1.44 9.94
C TYR A 131 -15.98 0.58 11.20
N ALA A 132 -17.10 0.68 11.93
CA ALA A 132 -17.41 -0.25 13.01
C ALA A 132 -17.86 -1.61 12.43
N ARG A 133 -17.79 -2.68 13.25
CA ARG A 133 -18.33 -3.99 12.88
C ARG A 133 -19.86 -3.87 12.71
N GLY A 134 -20.34 -3.80 11.46
CA GLY A 134 -21.76 -3.71 11.12
C GLY A 134 -21.99 -2.85 9.87
N LYS A 135 -22.94 -3.24 9.02
CA LYS A 135 -23.32 -2.45 7.84
C LYS A 135 -23.92 -1.10 8.30
N GLY A 136 -23.38 0.01 7.82
CA GLY A 136 -23.94 1.34 8.02
C GLY A 136 -23.39 2.17 9.18
N ASN A 137 -22.50 1.62 10.03
CA ASN A 137 -21.96 2.35 11.19
C ASN A 137 -20.57 2.95 10.90
N ALA A 138 -20.46 3.83 9.90
CA ALA A 138 -19.27 4.64 9.73
C ALA A 138 -19.29 5.78 10.79
N GLN A 139 -18.24 5.87 11.58
CA GLN A 139 -18.01 6.98 12.51
C GLN A 139 -16.94 7.90 11.94
N LEU A 140 -17.14 9.21 12.12
CA LEU A 140 -16.14 10.21 11.82
C LEU A 140 -15.37 10.54 13.11
N ILE A 141 -14.11 10.12 13.17
CA ILE A 141 -13.26 10.33 14.35
C ILE A 141 -12.09 11.24 13.98
N PRO A 142 -11.82 12.31 14.74
CA PRO A 142 -10.68 13.19 14.46
C PRO A 142 -9.34 12.44 14.53
N GLY A 143 -8.47 12.67 13.55
CA GLY A 143 -7.17 12.02 13.48
C GLY A 143 -6.29 12.55 12.36
N TRP A 144 -5.15 11.92 12.19
CA TRP A 144 -4.22 12.16 11.10
C TRP A 144 -4.24 10.95 10.15
N PRO A 145 -4.86 11.06 8.97
CA PRO A 145 -4.77 10.02 7.96
C PRO A 145 -3.40 10.09 7.27
N TYR A 146 -2.79 8.92 7.06
CA TYR A 146 -1.55 8.77 6.33
C TYR A 146 -1.78 7.93 5.08
N SER A 147 -1.42 8.46 3.93
CA SER A 147 -1.35 7.72 2.67
C SER A 147 -0.04 6.96 2.62
N PHE A 148 -0.10 5.67 2.29
CA PHE A 148 1.07 4.79 2.15
C PHE A 148 1.14 4.23 0.74
N VAL A 149 2.37 4.09 0.25
CA VAL A 149 2.69 3.30 -0.94
C VAL A 149 3.66 2.20 -0.53
N ALA A 150 3.28 0.94 -0.78
CA ALA A 150 4.08 -0.22 -0.42
C ALA A 150 4.22 -1.20 -1.58
N VAL A 151 5.38 -1.85 -1.70
CA VAL A 151 5.59 -2.97 -2.62
C VAL A 151 4.97 -4.23 -2.04
N LEU A 152 4.20 -4.94 -2.85
CA LEU A 152 3.68 -6.26 -2.57
C LEU A 152 4.67 -7.34 -2.99
N GLU A 153 4.83 -8.37 -2.19
CA GLU A 153 5.73 -9.48 -2.46
C GLU A 153 5.01 -10.70 -3.06
N PRO A 154 5.69 -11.48 -3.92
CA PRO A 154 5.15 -12.73 -4.45
C PRO A 154 5.07 -13.82 -3.38
N GLY A 155 4.31 -14.86 -3.68
CA GLY A 155 4.16 -16.03 -2.83
C GLY A 155 3.18 -15.85 -1.67
N ARG A 156 3.15 -16.83 -0.75
CA ARG A 156 2.26 -16.82 0.42
C ARG A 156 2.92 -16.06 1.58
N THR A 157 2.91 -14.76 1.51
CA THR A 157 3.49 -13.88 2.53
C THR A 157 2.50 -12.78 2.89
N SER A 158 2.65 -12.22 4.08
CA SER A 158 1.96 -11.00 4.52
C SER A 158 2.94 -9.82 4.67
N TRP A 159 4.15 -9.98 4.16
CA TRP A 159 5.09 -8.88 4.08
C TRP A 159 4.75 -7.98 2.90
N ALA A 160 4.80 -6.67 3.15
CA ALA A 160 4.80 -5.62 2.15
C ALA A 160 5.85 -4.60 2.57
N LEU A 161 6.59 -4.03 1.63
CA LEU A 161 7.65 -3.06 1.96
C LEU A 161 7.13 -1.64 1.74
N PRO A 162 6.93 -0.82 2.80
CA PRO A 162 6.56 0.57 2.64
C PRO A 162 7.69 1.36 1.98
N LEU A 163 7.39 2.03 0.87
CA LEU A 163 8.33 2.88 0.13
C LEU A 163 8.08 4.36 0.37
N ASP A 164 6.84 4.71 0.74
CA ASP A 164 6.47 6.09 1.01
C ASP A 164 5.30 6.18 1.98
N THR A 165 5.26 7.30 2.70
CA THR A 165 4.10 7.74 3.47
C THR A 165 4.03 9.26 3.51
N VAL A 166 2.79 9.79 3.44
CA VAL A 166 2.48 11.21 3.57
C VAL A 166 1.26 11.37 4.45
N ARG A 167 1.32 12.27 5.42
CA ARG A 167 0.14 12.67 6.20
C ARG A 167 -0.73 13.60 5.35
N LEU A 168 -2.01 13.30 5.28
CA LEU A 168 -2.98 14.14 4.58
C LEU A 168 -3.43 15.28 5.51
N GLY A 169 -3.31 16.50 5.01
CA GLY A 169 -3.75 17.71 5.69
C GLY A 169 -5.16 18.15 5.27
N PRO A 170 -5.77 19.12 5.99
CA PRO A 170 -7.13 19.58 5.70
C PRO A 170 -7.34 20.23 4.32
N ALA A 171 -6.28 20.75 3.72
CA ALA A 171 -6.31 21.39 2.40
C ALA A 171 -5.92 20.45 1.26
N ASP A 172 -5.52 19.20 1.57
CA ASP A 172 -4.99 18.28 0.58
C ASP A 172 -6.11 17.59 -0.21
N ASP A 173 -5.94 17.50 -1.52
CA ASP A 173 -6.66 16.55 -2.35
C ASP A 173 -5.97 15.17 -2.28
N ALA A 174 -6.63 14.22 -1.65
CA ALA A 174 -6.06 12.89 -1.41
C ALA A 174 -5.66 12.17 -2.72
N THR A 175 -6.36 12.42 -3.84
CA THR A 175 -6.03 11.83 -5.14
C THR A 175 -4.77 12.44 -5.72
N GLU A 176 -4.60 13.77 -5.63
CA GLU A 176 -3.38 14.45 -6.09
C GLU A 176 -2.17 14.05 -5.25
N VAL A 177 -2.32 14.01 -3.92
CA VAL A 177 -1.26 13.56 -3.02
C VAL A 177 -0.86 12.11 -3.35
N THR A 178 -1.81 11.21 -3.56
CA THR A 178 -1.52 9.82 -3.92
C THR A 178 -0.84 9.73 -5.30
N ALA A 179 -1.30 10.50 -6.29
CA ALA A 179 -0.66 10.54 -7.61
C ALA A 179 0.80 11.05 -7.51
N ALA A 180 1.03 12.11 -6.75
CA ALA A 180 2.38 12.65 -6.51
C ALA A 180 3.28 11.62 -5.80
N GLN A 181 2.77 10.92 -4.78
CA GLN A 181 3.49 9.84 -4.10
C GLN A 181 3.85 8.69 -5.05
N VAL A 182 2.90 8.21 -5.84
CA VAL A 182 3.13 7.11 -6.80
C VAL A 182 4.18 7.52 -7.82
N ARG A 183 4.07 8.72 -8.39
CA ARG A 183 5.05 9.29 -9.33
C ARG A 183 6.46 9.32 -8.73
N ASP A 184 6.59 9.82 -7.50
CA ASP A 184 7.87 9.90 -6.80
C ASP A 184 8.44 8.51 -6.48
N VAL A 185 7.59 7.55 -6.07
CA VAL A 185 8.00 6.15 -5.84
C VAL A 185 8.52 5.52 -7.14
N ILE A 186 7.82 5.69 -8.27
CA ILE A 186 8.24 5.14 -9.56
C ILE A 186 9.56 5.75 -9.99
N THR A 187 9.70 7.07 -9.88
CA THR A 187 10.98 7.77 -10.18
C THR A 187 12.14 7.19 -9.37
N ARG A 188 11.91 6.90 -8.09
CA ARG A 188 12.93 6.29 -7.21
C ARG A 188 13.20 4.82 -7.56
N LEU A 189 12.19 4.06 -7.97
CA LEU A 189 12.37 2.68 -8.45
C LEU A 189 13.21 2.63 -9.73
N ILE A 190 12.95 3.53 -10.67
CA ILE A 190 13.73 3.68 -11.90
C ILE A 190 15.18 4.09 -11.55
N ALA A 191 15.36 5.11 -10.72
CA ALA A 191 16.69 5.57 -10.29
C ALA A 191 17.49 4.48 -9.54
N ALA A 192 16.80 3.59 -8.81
CA ALA A 192 17.41 2.44 -8.15
C ALA A 192 17.63 1.23 -9.07
N GLY A 193 17.33 1.33 -10.36
CA GLY A 193 17.46 0.27 -11.35
C GLY A 193 16.51 -0.91 -11.12
N ARG A 194 15.35 -0.67 -10.45
CA ARG A 194 14.34 -1.70 -10.19
C ARG A 194 13.33 -1.82 -11.33
N TRP A 195 13.20 -0.81 -12.13
CA TRP A 195 12.47 -0.79 -13.39
C TRP A 195 13.32 -0.08 -14.44
N LYS A 196 13.33 -0.61 -15.66
CA LYS A 196 14.07 -0.08 -16.79
C LYS A 196 13.16 0.02 -17.99
N ASP A 197 13.53 0.85 -18.94
CA ASP A 197 12.80 0.98 -20.19
C ASP A 197 12.72 -0.38 -20.92
N GLY A 198 11.51 -0.76 -21.30
CA GLY A 198 11.19 -2.08 -21.84
C GLY A 198 10.71 -3.13 -20.82
N ASP A 199 10.85 -2.87 -19.51
CA ASP A 199 10.22 -3.72 -18.50
C ASP A 199 8.69 -3.56 -18.54
N PRO A 200 7.92 -4.56 -18.08
CA PRO A 200 6.46 -4.46 -17.99
C PRO A 200 6.03 -3.35 -17.02
N ASP A 201 4.89 -2.69 -17.33
CA ASP A 201 4.34 -1.64 -16.49
C ASP A 201 4.09 -2.10 -15.05
N ILE A 202 4.32 -1.18 -14.11
CA ILE A 202 4.10 -1.37 -12.68
C ILE A 202 2.60 -1.38 -12.40
N ILE A 203 2.09 -2.39 -11.70
CA ILE A 203 0.68 -2.44 -11.31
C ILE A 203 0.51 -1.72 -9.97
N VAL A 204 -0.36 -0.69 -9.93
CA VAL A 204 -0.73 0.02 -8.71
C VAL A 204 -2.14 -0.36 -8.31
N VAL A 205 -2.30 -1.01 -7.16
CA VAL A 205 -3.61 -1.48 -6.67
C VAL A 205 -4.15 -0.59 -5.55
N LEU A 206 -5.45 -0.25 -5.67
CA LEU A 206 -6.16 0.65 -4.75
C LEU A 206 -7.54 0.09 -4.38
N ASP A 207 -8.11 0.59 -3.26
CA ASP A 207 -9.48 0.24 -2.85
C ASP A 207 -10.53 1.19 -3.47
N ALA A 208 -11.82 0.90 -3.20
CA ALA A 208 -12.98 1.64 -3.71
C ALA A 208 -13.08 3.11 -3.26
N GLY A 209 -12.25 3.54 -2.31
CA GLY A 209 -12.19 4.93 -1.83
C GLY A 209 -11.49 5.91 -2.77
N TYR A 210 -10.78 5.42 -3.79
CA TYR A 210 -10.00 6.24 -4.69
C TYR A 210 -10.74 6.57 -5.99
N ASP A 211 -10.50 7.76 -6.54
CA ASP A 211 -10.88 8.10 -7.92
C ASP A 211 -9.85 7.52 -8.90
N LEU A 212 -10.10 6.27 -9.33
CA LEU A 212 -9.18 5.54 -10.21
C LEU A 212 -8.99 6.23 -11.56
N THR A 213 -10.05 6.82 -12.11
CA THR A 213 -10.01 7.52 -13.39
C THR A 213 -9.12 8.74 -13.32
N ARG A 214 -9.24 9.52 -12.23
CA ARG A 214 -8.39 10.69 -12.02
C ARG A 214 -6.94 10.31 -11.73
N LEU A 215 -6.71 9.25 -10.95
CA LEU A 215 -5.37 8.73 -10.72
C LEU A 215 -4.70 8.29 -12.03
N ALA A 216 -5.41 7.53 -12.87
CA ALA A 216 -4.90 7.12 -14.17
C ALA A 216 -4.54 8.32 -15.05
N PHE A 217 -5.40 9.35 -15.07
CA PHE A 217 -5.15 10.59 -15.79
C PHE A 217 -3.91 11.34 -15.26
N LEU A 218 -3.79 11.47 -13.94
CA LEU A 218 -2.66 12.17 -13.31
C LEU A 218 -1.33 11.40 -13.46
N LEU A 219 -1.38 10.09 -13.66
CA LEU A 219 -0.21 9.23 -13.83
C LEU A 219 0.08 8.91 -15.30
N ASP A 220 -0.65 9.52 -16.22
CA ASP A 220 -0.41 9.35 -17.66
C ASP A 220 1.04 9.65 -18.03
N GLY A 221 1.56 8.90 -18.99
CA GLY A 221 2.97 8.96 -19.41
C GLY A 221 3.97 8.25 -18.49
N LEU A 222 3.54 7.64 -17.39
CA LEU A 222 4.36 6.76 -16.55
C LEU A 222 4.09 5.27 -16.90
N PRO A 223 5.06 4.37 -16.67
CA PRO A 223 4.89 2.94 -16.89
C PRO A 223 4.03 2.29 -15.81
N VAL A 224 2.74 2.63 -15.77
CA VAL A 224 1.83 2.28 -14.67
C VAL A 224 0.49 1.79 -15.17
N ASP A 225 0.06 0.66 -14.65
CA ASP A 225 -1.32 0.18 -14.71
C ASP A 225 -2.03 0.43 -13.37
N VAL A 226 -2.94 1.40 -13.33
CA VAL A 226 -3.78 1.66 -12.15
C VAL A 226 -4.92 0.65 -12.13
N THR A 227 -5.02 -0.14 -11.06
CA THR A 227 -6.10 -1.12 -10.90
C THR A 227 -6.77 -0.95 -9.53
N GLY A 228 -8.08 -0.92 -9.49
CA GLY A 228 -8.76 -0.80 -8.22
C GLY A 228 -10.23 -1.19 -8.27
N ARG A 229 -10.84 -1.22 -7.09
CA ARG A 229 -12.23 -1.61 -6.91
C ARG A 229 -13.18 -0.46 -7.28
N LEU A 230 -14.22 -0.78 -8.03
CA LEU A 230 -15.37 0.09 -8.23
C LEU A 230 -16.54 -0.32 -7.33
N ARG A 231 -17.36 0.65 -6.96
CA ARG A 231 -18.62 0.39 -6.26
C ARG A 231 -19.66 -0.10 -7.28
N ALA A 232 -20.53 -0.99 -6.85
CA ALA A 232 -21.54 -1.60 -7.72
C ALA A 232 -22.62 -0.62 -8.25
N ASP A 233 -22.65 0.60 -7.71
CA ASP A 233 -23.57 1.67 -8.17
C ASP A 233 -23.02 2.49 -9.36
N ARG A 234 -21.85 2.13 -9.89
CA ARG A 234 -21.21 2.88 -10.99
C ARG A 234 -21.79 2.52 -12.34
N VAL A 235 -21.73 3.50 -13.25
CA VAL A 235 -22.08 3.38 -14.65
C VAL A 235 -20.86 3.67 -15.50
N MET A 236 -20.58 2.79 -16.44
CA MET A 236 -19.50 2.92 -17.42
C MET A 236 -20.09 3.06 -18.83
N TYR A 237 -19.31 3.59 -19.74
CA TYR A 237 -19.69 3.79 -21.12
C TYR A 237 -18.66 3.20 -22.06
N PHE A 238 -19.12 2.59 -23.13
CA PHE A 238 -18.28 2.19 -24.25
C PHE A 238 -17.81 3.41 -25.06
N PRO A 239 -16.75 3.28 -25.86
CA PRO A 239 -16.37 4.28 -26.84
C PRO A 239 -17.55 4.59 -27.80
N VAL A 240 -17.56 5.81 -28.29
CA VAL A 240 -18.52 6.19 -29.34
C VAL A 240 -18.25 5.39 -30.61
N PRO A 241 -19.27 4.78 -31.23
CA PRO A 241 -19.10 4.16 -32.54
C PRO A 241 -18.59 5.18 -33.57
N PRO A 242 -17.90 4.74 -34.63
CA PRO A 242 -17.51 5.62 -35.71
C PRO A 242 -18.69 6.43 -36.26
N HIS A 243 -18.45 7.70 -36.55
CA HIS A 243 -19.49 8.59 -37.07
C HIS A 243 -20.06 8.07 -38.40
N VAL A 244 -21.39 7.95 -38.50
CA VAL A 244 -22.04 7.58 -39.72
C VAL A 244 -22.29 8.87 -40.54
N PRO A 245 -21.74 9.02 -41.77
CA PRO A 245 -21.96 10.19 -42.60
C PRO A 245 -23.45 10.41 -42.84
N GLY A 246 -23.90 11.68 -42.77
CA GLY A 246 -25.31 12.07 -42.99
C GLY A 246 -26.17 12.14 -41.72
N THR A 247 -25.62 11.83 -40.52
CA THR A 247 -26.33 12.08 -39.27
C THR A 247 -26.14 13.54 -38.84
N ASN A 248 -27.26 14.25 -38.63
CA ASN A 248 -27.25 15.62 -38.12
C ASN A 248 -27.24 15.65 -36.60
N GLY A 249 -26.57 16.65 -36.02
CA GLY A 249 -26.54 16.89 -34.59
C GLY A 249 -25.10 16.87 -34.01
N ARG A 250 -24.98 17.24 -32.71
CA ARG A 250 -23.71 17.16 -32.02
C ARG A 250 -23.32 15.68 -31.83
N PRO A 251 -22.12 15.26 -32.24
CA PRO A 251 -21.68 13.89 -32.03
C PRO A 251 -21.75 13.49 -30.53
N PRO A 252 -22.29 12.30 -30.23
CA PRO A 252 -22.29 11.81 -28.86
C PRO A 252 -20.87 11.69 -28.36
N ARG A 253 -20.64 11.86 -27.06
CA ARG A 253 -19.31 11.73 -26.44
C ARG A 253 -19.10 10.36 -25.82
N HIS A 254 -20.17 9.68 -25.50
CA HIS A 254 -20.21 8.39 -24.85
C HIS A 254 -21.06 7.43 -25.69
N GLY A 255 -20.59 6.19 -25.82
CA GLY A 255 -21.30 5.12 -26.48
C GLY A 255 -22.34 4.44 -25.58
N ALA A 256 -22.56 3.15 -25.77
CA ALA A 256 -23.53 2.37 -25.01
C ALA A 256 -23.20 2.37 -23.50
N ARG A 257 -24.24 2.37 -22.68
CA ARG A 257 -24.16 2.35 -21.22
C ARG A 257 -24.00 0.91 -20.71
N LEU A 258 -23.13 0.72 -19.69
CA LEU A 258 -23.02 -0.48 -18.88
C LEU A 258 -23.13 -0.07 -17.40
N ALA A 259 -24.21 -0.43 -16.72
CA ALA A 259 -24.38 -0.18 -15.29
C ALA A 259 -24.04 -1.43 -14.48
N LEU A 260 -23.14 -1.29 -13.50
CA LEU A 260 -22.60 -2.42 -12.76
C LEU A 260 -23.66 -3.16 -11.94
N GLY A 261 -24.69 -2.46 -11.50
CA GLY A 261 -25.84 -3.02 -10.76
C GLY A 261 -27.00 -3.55 -11.64
N GLU A 262 -26.92 -3.42 -12.99
CA GLU A 262 -28.01 -3.76 -13.90
C GLU A 262 -27.54 -4.79 -14.95
N PRO A 263 -27.63 -6.10 -14.67
CA PRO A 263 -27.12 -7.15 -15.57
C PRO A 263 -27.69 -7.08 -17.00
N ALA A 264 -28.90 -6.57 -17.17
CA ALA A 264 -29.51 -6.41 -18.48
C ALA A 264 -28.77 -5.41 -19.41
N THR A 265 -27.88 -4.57 -18.85
CA THR A 265 -27.05 -3.62 -19.60
C THR A 265 -25.68 -4.18 -19.98
N TRP A 266 -25.33 -5.39 -19.56
CA TRP A 266 -24.01 -5.98 -19.82
C TRP A 266 -24.03 -6.71 -21.15
N PRO A 267 -23.23 -6.27 -22.13
CA PRO A 267 -23.04 -7.07 -23.35
C PRO A 267 -22.17 -8.28 -23.05
N GLU A 268 -22.03 -9.16 -24.02
CA GLU A 268 -21.08 -10.25 -23.97
C GLU A 268 -19.69 -9.72 -23.60
N PRO A 269 -18.99 -10.31 -22.60
CA PRO A 269 -17.63 -9.90 -22.25
C PRO A 269 -16.67 -10.27 -23.38
N ALA A 270 -15.67 -9.41 -23.62
CA ALA A 270 -14.64 -9.68 -24.62
C ALA A 270 -13.69 -10.83 -24.21
N ALA A 271 -13.57 -11.10 -22.91
CA ALA A 271 -12.84 -12.24 -22.38
C ALA A 271 -13.49 -12.77 -21.10
N VAL A 272 -13.48 -14.09 -20.98
CA VAL A 272 -13.87 -14.80 -19.75
C VAL A 272 -12.72 -15.75 -19.40
N THR A 273 -12.21 -15.64 -18.17
CA THR A 273 -11.16 -16.54 -17.65
C THR A 273 -11.68 -17.29 -16.43
N VAL A 274 -11.18 -18.52 -16.27
CA VAL A 274 -11.49 -19.39 -15.14
C VAL A 274 -10.18 -19.90 -14.56
N THR A 275 -9.89 -19.55 -13.30
CA THR A 275 -8.62 -19.85 -12.65
C THR A 275 -8.85 -20.51 -11.30
N GLU A 276 -8.24 -21.68 -11.08
CA GLU A 276 -8.24 -22.34 -9.78
C GLU A 276 -7.33 -21.60 -8.79
N THR A 277 -7.86 -21.26 -7.65
CA THR A 277 -7.11 -20.58 -6.59
C THR A 277 -7.02 -21.48 -5.34
N SER A 278 -5.90 -21.44 -4.67
CA SER A 278 -5.70 -22.21 -3.43
C SER A 278 -6.44 -21.66 -2.21
N ARG A 279 -7.11 -20.52 -2.33
CA ARG A 279 -7.69 -19.77 -1.18
C ARG A 279 -9.14 -19.41 -1.36
N TYR A 280 -9.62 -19.31 -2.60
CA TYR A 280 -10.93 -18.76 -2.94
C TYR A 280 -11.76 -19.72 -3.80
N GLY A 281 -11.27 -20.97 -4.04
CA GLY A 281 -11.84 -21.89 -5.01
C GLY A 281 -11.63 -21.40 -6.43
N THR A 282 -12.59 -21.65 -7.30
CA THR A 282 -12.57 -21.18 -8.68
C THR A 282 -12.84 -19.67 -8.74
N ALA A 283 -11.99 -18.97 -9.45
CA ALA A 283 -12.17 -17.54 -9.77
C ALA A 283 -12.56 -17.39 -11.24
N THR A 284 -13.71 -16.78 -11.48
CA THR A 284 -14.18 -16.42 -12.83
C THR A 284 -14.08 -14.93 -13.00
N ALA A 285 -13.31 -14.47 -14.01
CA ALA A 285 -13.22 -13.06 -14.34
C ALA A 285 -13.78 -12.80 -15.75
N MET A 286 -14.65 -11.79 -15.85
CA MET A 286 -15.24 -11.29 -17.10
C MET A 286 -14.66 -9.92 -17.38
N ALA A 287 -14.20 -9.64 -18.59
CA ALA A 287 -13.54 -8.39 -18.95
C ALA A 287 -14.24 -7.69 -20.12
N TRP A 288 -14.44 -6.38 -19.98
CA TRP A 288 -14.95 -5.48 -21.01
C TRP A 288 -13.93 -4.35 -21.22
N PRO A 289 -13.21 -4.32 -22.34
CA PRO A 289 -12.18 -3.34 -22.62
C PRO A 289 -12.76 -1.99 -23.03
N ARG A 290 -11.94 -0.95 -22.94
CA ARG A 290 -12.20 0.43 -23.41
C ARG A 290 -13.40 1.12 -22.76
N LEU A 291 -13.77 0.72 -21.56
CA LEU A 291 -14.83 1.37 -20.80
C LEU A 291 -14.30 2.58 -20.02
N HIS A 292 -15.11 3.64 -19.98
CA HIS A 292 -14.78 4.88 -19.27
C HIS A 292 -15.97 5.39 -18.45
N GLN A 293 -15.69 6.19 -17.43
CA GLN A 293 -16.72 6.90 -16.67
C GLN A 293 -17.09 8.22 -17.37
N GLN A 294 -18.35 8.62 -17.27
CA GLN A 294 -18.75 9.98 -17.60
C GLN A 294 -18.32 10.91 -16.46
N LEU A 295 -17.37 11.78 -16.74
CA LEU A 295 -16.87 12.75 -15.79
C LEU A 295 -17.76 13.98 -15.72
N ALA A 296 -17.78 14.64 -14.56
CA ALA A 296 -18.49 15.89 -14.34
C ALA A 296 -17.54 16.90 -13.67
N ARG A 297 -17.75 18.21 -13.94
CA ARG A 297 -17.02 19.32 -13.32
C ARG A 297 -17.41 19.47 -11.85
N ARG A 298 -16.92 18.58 -11.02
CA ARG A 298 -17.13 18.57 -9.57
C ARG A 298 -15.98 17.85 -8.89
N ALA A 299 -15.79 18.11 -7.60
CA ALA A 299 -14.69 17.53 -6.81
C ALA A 299 -13.35 17.76 -7.53
N GLY A 300 -12.52 16.75 -7.66
CA GLY A 300 -11.19 16.87 -8.25
C GLY A 300 -11.14 17.31 -9.71
N TRP A 301 -12.28 17.36 -10.44
CA TRP A 301 -12.38 17.83 -11.83
C TRP A 301 -12.94 19.26 -11.97
N GLU A 302 -13.22 19.93 -10.85
CA GLU A 302 -13.82 21.26 -10.83
C GLU A 302 -12.96 22.31 -11.53
N LEU A 303 -11.66 22.27 -11.25
CA LEU A 303 -10.67 23.22 -11.80
C LEU A 303 -9.97 22.70 -13.07
N HIS A 304 -10.48 21.61 -13.68
CA HIS A 304 -9.88 21.10 -14.92
C HIS A 304 -10.12 22.08 -16.08
N ASP A 305 -9.04 22.52 -16.70
CA ASP A 305 -9.08 23.40 -17.87
C ASP A 305 -9.50 22.63 -19.13
N GLY A 306 -10.28 23.28 -19.98
CA GLY A 306 -10.72 22.69 -21.24
C GLY A 306 -11.80 21.64 -21.11
N GLU A 307 -11.92 20.75 -22.05
CA GLU A 307 -12.90 19.65 -22.05
C GLU A 307 -12.45 18.51 -21.15
N LEU A 308 -13.36 17.96 -20.33
CA LEU A 308 -13.05 16.84 -19.46
C LEU A 308 -12.53 15.63 -20.27
N PRO A 309 -11.49 14.92 -19.85
CA PRO A 309 -10.94 13.81 -20.62
C PRO A 309 -11.88 12.60 -20.67
N VAL A 310 -11.69 11.74 -21.67
CA VAL A 310 -12.22 10.39 -21.70
C VAL A 310 -11.06 9.46 -21.36
N VAL A 311 -11.08 8.87 -20.17
CA VAL A 311 -10.04 7.95 -19.70
C VAL A 311 -10.55 6.53 -19.82
N GLU A 312 -10.14 5.87 -20.91
CA GLU A 312 -10.53 4.48 -21.17
C GLU A 312 -9.72 3.50 -20.31
N GLY A 313 -10.36 2.40 -19.96
CA GLY A 313 -9.76 1.29 -19.25
C GLY A 313 -10.53 0.00 -19.44
N THR A 314 -10.13 -1.06 -18.79
CA THR A 314 -10.84 -2.35 -18.81
C THR A 314 -11.62 -2.55 -17.52
N LEU A 315 -12.93 -2.78 -17.66
CA LEU A 315 -13.79 -3.19 -16.56
C LEU A 315 -13.68 -4.71 -16.37
N ILE A 316 -13.52 -5.16 -15.14
CA ILE A 316 -13.39 -6.57 -14.79
C ILE A 316 -14.41 -6.90 -13.70
N ARG A 317 -15.21 -7.94 -13.92
CA ARG A 317 -16.07 -8.52 -12.89
C ARG A 317 -15.48 -9.84 -12.41
N LEU A 318 -15.05 -9.87 -11.16
CA LEU A 318 -14.49 -11.04 -10.51
C LEU A 318 -15.55 -11.71 -9.64
N GLN A 319 -15.77 -13.01 -9.85
CA GLN A 319 -16.54 -13.89 -8.98
C GLN A 319 -15.62 -15.00 -8.48
N VAL A 320 -15.65 -15.29 -7.18
CA VAL A 320 -14.96 -16.45 -6.59
C VAL A 320 -15.95 -17.33 -5.87
N ASP A 321 -15.64 -18.62 -5.69
CA ASP A 321 -16.54 -19.57 -5.04
C ASP A 321 -16.81 -19.20 -3.58
N HIS A 322 -15.75 -18.83 -2.84
CA HIS A 322 -15.86 -18.49 -1.43
C HIS A 322 -14.76 -17.52 -0.97
N LEU A 323 -15.02 -16.81 0.13
CA LEU A 323 -14.00 -16.09 0.88
C LEU A 323 -13.32 -17.02 1.90
N PRO A 324 -12.12 -16.67 2.43
CA PRO A 324 -11.48 -17.43 3.49
C PRO A 324 -12.42 -17.70 4.67
N GLY A 325 -12.48 -18.97 5.12
CA GLY A 325 -13.41 -19.41 6.15
C GLY A 325 -14.80 -19.79 5.59
N GLN A 326 -14.89 -20.15 4.30
CA GLN A 326 -16.11 -20.62 3.62
C GLN A 326 -17.29 -19.64 3.70
N ARG A 327 -16.99 -18.35 3.64
CA ARG A 327 -18.00 -17.29 3.59
C ARG A 327 -18.39 -17.03 2.15
N ASP A 328 -19.66 -16.69 1.93
CA ASP A 328 -20.16 -16.27 0.62
C ASP A 328 -19.37 -15.09 0.07
N ALA A 329 -19.14 -15.08 -1.22
CA ALA A 329 -18.41 -14.06 -1.94
C ALA A 329 -19.33 -13.30 -2.87
N ASP A 330 -19.57 -12.03 -2.56
CA ASP A 330 -20.20 -11.14 -3.53
C ASP A 330 -19.23 -10.84 -4.69
N PRO A 331 -19.75 -10.67 -5.93
CA PRO A 331 -18.92 -10.26 -7.05
C PRO A 331 -18.22 -8.93 -6.79
N VAL A 332 -16.97 -8.82 -7.25
CA VAL A 332 -16.17 -7.59 -7.14
C VAL A 332 -15.99 -6.98 -8.52
N TRP A 333 -16.30 -5.69 -8.63
CA TRP A 333 -16.01 -4.92 -9.82
C TRP A 333 -14.66 -4.22 -9.68
N LEU A 334 -13.80 -4.44 -10.66
CA LEU A 334 -12.49 -3.78 -10.78
C LEU A 334 -12.44 -2.98 -12.08
N TRP A 335 -11.64 -1.95 -12.09
CA TRP A 335 -11.27 -1.22 -13.28
C TRP A 335 -9.75 -1.10 -13.35
N SER A 336 -9.20 -1.34 -14.53
CA SER A 336 -7.78 -1.17 -14.83
C SER A 336 -7.62 -0.08 -15.87
N SER A 337 -6.62 0.78 -15.73
CA SER A 337 -6.31 1.85 -16.70
C SER A 337 -5.82 1.31 -18.06
N ARG A 338 -5.50 0.03 -18.15
CA ARG A 338 -5.18 -0.62 -19.42
C ARG A 338 -6.44 -0.77 -20.28
N ALA A 339 -6.55 0.05 -21.32
CA ALA A 339 -7.78 0.16 -22.12
C ALA A 339 -8.14 -1.12 -22.89
N GLY A 340 -7.15 -1.86 -23.38
CA GLY A 340 -7.33 -3.07 -24.21
C GLY A 340 -6.82 -4.32 -23.52
N ALA A 341 -7.06 -4.52 -22.23
CA ALA A 341 -6.55 -5.69 -21.52
C ALA A 341 -7.08 -7.00 -22.09
N THR A 342 -6.18 -7.94 -22.31
CA THR A 342 -6.46 -9.35 -22.64
C THR A 342 -7.00 -10.10 -21.43
N GLY A 343 -7.48 -11.32 -21.61
CA GLY A 343 -7.90 -12.19 -20.48
C GLY A 343 -6.77 -12.40 -19.46
N ASP A 344 -5.56 -12.65 -19.92
CA ASP A 344 -4.38 -12.82 -19.03
C ASP A 344 -4.03 -11.53 -18.26
N GLU A 345 -4.22 -10.36 -18.87
CA GLU A 345 -4.00 -9.09 -18.22
C GLU A 345 -5.09 -8.76 -17.20
N ALA A 346 -6.33 -9.13 -17.50
CA ALA A 346 -7.43 -9.07 -16.53
C ALA A 346 -7.17 -9.99 -15.33
N ASP A 347 -6.65 -11.20 -15.57
CA ASP A 347 -6.26 -12.13 -14.49
C ASP A 347 -5.13 -11.57 -13.62
N ARG A 348 -4.12 -10.99 -14.22
CA ARG A 348 -3.04 -10.32 -13.47
C ARG A 348 -3.57 -9.16 -12.63
N ALA A 349 -4.50 -8.37 -13.16
CA ALA A 349 -5.10 -7.23 -12.46
C ALA A 349 -5.87 -7.66 -11.21
N TRP A 350 -6.79 -8.64 -11.34
CA TRP A 350 -7.54 -9.09 -10.16
C TRP A 350 -6.67 -9.86 -9.15
N GLN A 351 -5.69 -10.63 -9.59
CA GLN A 351 -4.73 -11.30 -8.70
C GLN A 351 -3.90 -10.28 -7.91
N ALA A 352 -3.42 -9.22 -8.56
CA ALA A 352 -2.73 -8.13 -7.89
C ALA A 352 -3.65 -7.42 -6.89
N PHE A 353 -4.91 -7.17 -7.25
CA PHE A 353 -5.90 -6.54 -6.35
C PHE A 353 -6.16 -7.40 -5.10
N LEU A 354 -6.30 -8.71 -5.21
CA LEU A 354 -6.48 -9.59 -4.05
C LEU A 354 -5.28 -9.57 -3.09
N ARG A 355 -4.07 -9.26 -3.60
CA ARG A 355 -2.88 -9.09 -2.78
C ARG A 355 -2.81 -7.75 -2.06
N ARG A 356 -3.69 -6.78 -2.41
CA ARG A 356 -3.80 -5.50 -1.68
C ARG A 356 -3.98 -5.71 -0.16
N PHE A 357 -4.65 -6.77 0.26
CA PHE A 357 -4.80 -7.09 1.67
C PHE A 357 -3.49 -7.24 2.45
N ASP A 358 -2.36 -7.43 1.79
CA ASP A 358 -1.07 -7.53 2.46
C ASP A 358 -0.67 -6.17 3.09
N ILE A 359 -1.09 -5.03 2.52
CA ILE A 359 -0.87 -3.72 3.14
C ILE A 359 -1.64 -3.56 4.46
N GLU A 360 -2.83 -4.16 4.57
CA GLU A 360 -3.61 -4.16 5.81
C GLU A 360 -2.92 -4.99 6.91
N HIS A 361 -2.28 -6.10 6.54
CA HIS A 361 -1.44 -6.87 7.46
C HIS A 361 -0.22 -6.06 7.91
N MET A 362 0.41 -5.31 7.02
CA MET A 362 1.47 -4.37 7.37
C MET A 362 0.96 -3.31 8.36
N PHE A 363 -0.17 -2.65 8.09
CA PHE A 363 -0.77 -1.67 9.02
C PHE A 363 -1.07 -2.27 10.39
N ARG A 364 -1.60 -3.50 10.42
CA ARG A 364 -1.84 -4.20 11.69
C ARG A 364 -0.54 -4.40 12.46
N PHE A 365 0.54 -4.78 11.79
CA PHE A 365 1.83 -4.94 12.43
C PHE A 365 2.40 -3.60 12.92
N LEU A 366 2.38 -2.55 12.08
CA LEU A 366 2.84 -1.21 12.47
C LEU A 366 2.06 -0.70 13.70
N LYS A 367 0.74 -0.84 13.71
CA LYS A 367 -0.12 -0.35 14.82
C LYS A 367 -0.03 -1.22 16.06
N GLN A 368 -0.08 -2.54 15.90
CA GLN A 368 -0.27 -3.44 17.04
C GLN A 368 1.05 -3.96 17.62
N GLN A 369 2.12 -4.01 16.84
CA GLN A 369 3.42 -4.51 17.30
C GLN A 369 4.44 -3.38 17.49
N LEU A 370 4.60 -2.51 16.48
CA LEU A 370 5.53 -1.39 16.55
C LEU A 370 4.94 -0.15 17.24
N GLY A 371 3.64 -0.16 17.59
CA GLY A 371 3.00 0.93 18.28
C GLY A 371 2.92 2.24 17.49
N TRP A 372 2.82 2.16 16.14
CA TRP A 372 2.79 3.36 15.29
C TRP A 372 1.81 4.43 15.78
N THR A 373 0.61 4.04 16.20
CA THR A 373 -0.42 4.98 16.64
C THR A 373 -0.54 5.09 18.17
N ALA A 374 0.40 4.51 18.94
CA ALA A 374 0.35 4.46 20.39
C ALA A 374 0.77 5.78 21.07
N PRO A 375 1.84 6.49 20.61
CA PRO A 375 2.28 7.70 21.30
C PRO A 375 1.25 8.83 21.24
N LYS A 376 1.13 9.56 22.33
CA LYS A 376 0.24 10.73 22.43
C LYS A 376 0.96 12.02 22.01
N LEU A 377 1.50 12.03 20.80
CA LEU A 377 2.16 13.22 20.23
C LEU A 377 1.10 14.30 19.92
N ARG A 378 1.44 15.57 20.18
CA ARG A 378 0.56 16.72 19.92
C ARG A 378 0.88 17.38 18.58
N ASP A 379 2.17 17.42 18.25
CA ASP A 379 2.68 18.05 17.04
C ASP A 379 2.63 17.08 15.85
N PRO A 380 2.03 17.49 14.72
CA PRO A 380 2.02 16.68 13.49
C PRO A 380 3.42 16.35 12.97
N ALA A 381 4.38 17.28 13.06
CA ALA A 381 5.74 17.03 12.61
C ALA A 381 6.46 15.99 13.47
N ALA A 382 6.17 15.93 14.78
CA ALA A 382 6.67 14.85 15.64
C ALA A 382 6.01 13.50 15.28
N ALA A 383 4.74 13.51 14.91
CA ALA A 383 4.04 12.32 14.44
C ALA A 383 4.60 11.82 13.09
N ASP A 384 4.97 12.74 12.19
CA ASP A 384 5.60 12.41 10.92
C ASP A 384 7.00 11.78 11.16
N ARG A 385 7.82 12.35 12.05
CA ARG A 385 9.12 11.78 12.45
C ARG A 385 8.96 10.37 13.02
N TRP A 386 8.02 10.20 13.94
CA TRP A 386 7.70 8.89 14.52
C TRP A 386 7.29 7.88 13.46
N THR A 387 6.43 8.27 12.54
CA THR A 387 5.96 7.42 11.43
C THR A 387 7.15 6.92 10.60
N TRP A 388 8.10 7.81 10.27
CA TRP A 388 9.28 7.43 9.52
C TRP A 388 10.26 6.53 10.30
N LEU A 389 10.38 6.70 11.61
CA LEU A 389 11.17 5.78 12.46
C LEU A 389 10.53 4.39 12.52
N VAL A 390 9.20 4.32 12.63
CA VAL A 390 8.49 3.03 12.59
C VAL A 390 8.66 2.34 11.24
N ILE A 391 8.59 3.07 10.12
CA ILE A 391 8.88 2.53 8.79
C ILE A 391 10.33 2.04 8.69
N ALA A 392 11.29 2.79 9.22
CA ALA A 392 12.70 2.41 9.22
C ALA A 392 12.95 1.14 10.06
N ALA A 393 12.31 1.02 11.23
CA ALA A 393 12.36 -0.18 12.05
C ALA A 393 11.75 -1.38 11.32
N TYR A 394 10.58 -1.20 10.71
CA TYR A 394 9.96 -2.23 9.88
C TYR A 394 10.85 -2.66 8.71
N ALA A 395 11.48 -1.70 8.04
CA ALA A 395 12.40 -1.97 6.94
C ALA A 395 13.66 -2.75 7.39
N GLN A 396 14.13 -2.56 8.62
CA GLN A 396 15.19 -3.38 9.22
C GLN A 396 14.71 -4.82 9.45
N LEU A 397 13.52 -5.01 10.03
CA LEU A 397 12.92 -6.33 10.25
C LEU A 397 12.69 -7.07 8.92
N HIS A 398 12.23 -6.36 7.89
CA HIS A 398 12.04 -6.92 6.56
C HIS A 398 13.36 -7.45 5.98
N ARG A 399 14.47 -6.74 6.17
CA ARG A 399 15.82 -7.16 5.72
C ARG A 399 16.41 -8.28 6.55
N ALA A 400 16.09 -8.32 7.85
CA ALA A 400 16.52 -9.38 8.76
C ALA A 400 15.75 -10.69 8.56
N ARG A 401 14.58 -10.65 7.89
CA ARG A 401 13.68 -11.79 7.69
C ARG A 401 14.35 -13.11 7.23
N PRO A 402 15.32 -13.10 6.28
CA PRO A 402 15.96 -14.36 5.87
C PRO A 402 16.71 -15.08 7.01
N ARG A 403 16.99 -14.37 8.08
CA ARG A 403 17.68 -14.90 9.28
C ARG A 403 16.73 -15.20 10.44
N ALA A 404 15.44 -14.86 10.30
CA ALA A 404 14.49 -15.07 11.40
C ALA A 404 14.21 -16.56 11.62
N ALA A 405 14.37 -17.01 12.86
CA ALA A 405 13.98 -18.35 13.29
C ALA A 405 12.47 -18.40 13.59
N ASP A 406 11.84 -19.56 13.38
CA ASP A 406 10.45 -19.79 13.80
C ASP A 406 10.37 -20.02 15.32
N ILE A 407 10.54 -18.94 16.09
CA ILE A 407 10.37 -18.97 17.54
C ILE A 407 8.87 -18.96 17.82
N ARG A 408 8.31 -20.15 18.05
CA ARG A 408 6.88 -20.37 18.25
C ARG A 408 6.51 -20.66 19.70
N LEU A 409 5.31 -20.28 20.08
CA LEU A 409 4.70 -20.71 21.33
C LEU A 409 4.27 -22.19 21.22
N PRO A 410 4.19 -22.94 22.35
CA PRO A 410 3.92 -24.39 22.34
C PRO A 410 2.68 -24.81 21.56
N TRP A 411 1.67 -23.95 21.50
CA TRP A 411 0.39 -24.20 20.79
C TRP A 411 0.37 -23.76 19.32
N GLN A 412 1.44 -23.11 18.83
CA GLN A 412 1.51 -22.65 17.45
C GLN A 412 2.04 -23.74 16.52
N GLN A 413 1.41 -23.89 15.38
CA GLN A 413 1.90 -24.79 14.33
C GLN A 413 3.23 -24.29 13.75
N PRO A 414 4.12 -25.21 13.32
CA PRO A 414 5.33 -24.84 12.61
C PRO A 414 5.03 -23.99 11.38
N CYS A 415 5.87 -23.00 11.14
CA CYS A 415 5.80 -22.19 9.92
C CYS A 415 6.92 -22.63 8.97
N PRO A 416 6.62 -22.98 7.72
CA PRO A 416 7.66 -23.32 6.75
C PRO A 416 8.65 -22.16 6.56
N PRO A 417 9.94 -22.45 6.28
CA PRO A 417 10.90 -21.42 5.94
C PRO A 417 10.37 -20.49 4.84
N GLY A 418 10.63 -19.21 4.97
CA GLY A 418 10.16 -18.18 4.02
C GLY A 418 8.69 -17.76 4.17
N ARG A 419 7.89 -18.40 5.04
CA ARG A 419 6.48 -18.03 5.33
C ARG A 419 6.27 -17.34 6.66
N LEU A 420 7.33 -16.99 7.37
CA LEU A 420 7.24 -16.24 8.62
C LEU A 420 6.54 -14.89 8.38
N THR A 421 5.48 -14.64 9.13
CA THR A 421 4.82 -13.33 9.13
C THR A 421 5.71 -12.30 9.84
N PRO A 422 5.52 -10.99 9.61
CA PRO A 422 6.26 -9.95 10.34
C PRO A 422 6.23 -10.15 11.86
N ALA A 423 5.08 -10.51 12.41
CA ALA A 423 4.91 -10.73 13.86
C ALA A 423 5.63 -11.97 14.38
N ARG A 424 5.80 -13.03 13.56
CA ARG A 424 6.58 -14.21 13.94
C ARG A 424 8.08 -14.04 13.71
N GLY A 425 8.45 -13.36 12.64
CA GLY A 425 9.86 -13.09 12.33
C GLY A 425 10.51 -12.09 13.28
N ARG A 426 9.73 -11.32 14.07
CA ARG A 426 10.23 -10.40 15.08
C ARG A 426 10.56 -11.08 16.41
N ARG A 427 9.98 -12.24 16.70
CA ARG A 427 10.27 -13.03 17.92
C ARG A 427 11.61 -13.72 17.79
#